data_2418a663d5b6daf8cc3e128c6f03faea
#
_entry.id   2418a663d5b6daf8cc3e128c6f03faea
#
_cell.length_a   1.000
_cell.length_b   1.000
_cell.length_c   1.000
_cell.angle_alpha   90.00
_cell.angle_beta   90.00
_cell.angle_gamma   90.00
#
_symmetry.space_group_name_H-M   'P 1'
#
loop_
_entity.id
_entity.type
_entity.pdbx_description
1 polymer ?
#
loop_
_entity_poly.entity_id
_entity_poly.type
_entity_poly.pdbx_seq_one_letter_code
_entity_poly.pdbx_strand_id
1 'polypeptide(L)'
;MKKIIIILTLAAQSILVYGQNAAPANWFNLDPKINKVNGVSTERTYTELLAGKSSQKVIVAVIDGGTDVVHEDLKRLIWINMREVPNNKIDDDNNGYVDDVNGWNFIGGQQQNVAEDNLEVTRLYKQLKTRYEKIDTNSLDGVEKDNYAFYKKVKNIYTKGFSEYAMYNNIYTSLEKGVNSLTTNLGKDSMSMAEFKSYKPADMNESMAQNTISKSFTASKKNYVIISKFGKGLQGAKEQISKFVDFHYNLDFDSRSIVGDNYEVATERFYGNNKVSEPNGEHGTHVAGIIAADRNNALGIKGVSDQAEIMVLRVVPDGDERDKDVANAIRYAVDNGAKVINMSFGKAFSPYKNVVDEAVLYALSKDVLLVHAAGNDHKNLEIENNYPNDKITNYNASNWIEVGASSWKKKKLIPAEFSNYGKQSVDVFAPGVDINSCIPENKYASFNGTSMASPVTAGVAAVLRSYYPALTATEVKEIIMQSAIKVKGKVLIPGTKKKVKMNDLCVSGGIVNLYEAVKLAEVKIQNKK
;
A
#
# COMPACT_ATOMS: atom_id res chain seq x y z
N MET A 1 -22.64 16.31 4.23
CA MET A 1 -23.54 15.90 3.12
C MET A 1 -22.81 15.59 1.81
N LYS A 2 -21.86 16.39 1.31
CA LYS A 2 -21.13 16.07 0.05
C LYS A 2 -20.22 14.83 0.14
N LYS A 3 -19.59 14.54 1.29
CA LYS A 3 -18.76 13.34 1.51
C LYS A 3 -19.57 12.05 1.66
N ILE A 4 -20.76 12.12 2.25
CA ILE A 4 -21.69 10.97 2.39
C ILE A 4 -22.13 10.44 1.01
N ILE A 5 -22.32 11.33 0.04
CA ILE A 5 -22.66 10.95 -1.34
C ILE A 5 -21.47 10.24 -2.02
N ILE A 6 -20.23 10.58 -1.66
CA ILE A 6 -19.01 9.98 -2.26
C ILE A 6 -18.80 8.54 -1.77
N ILE A 7 -19.04 8.23 -0.49
CA ILE A 7 -18.89 6.86 0.05
C ILE A 7 -20.01 5.95 -0.48
N LEU A 8 -21.22 6.44 -0.58
CA LEU A 8 -22.34 5.70 -1.19
C LEU A 8 -22.14 5.49 -2.71
N THR A 9 -21.39 6.35 -3.39
CA THR A 9 -21.04 6.17 -4.80
C THR A 9 -19.87 5.19 -5.00
N LEU A 10 -18.95 5.05 -4.06
CA LEU A 10 -17.86 4.06 -4.14
C LEU A 10 -18.37 2.62 -4.06
N ALA A 11 -19.32 2.31 -3.16
CA ALA A 11 -19.96 1.00 -3.11
C ALA A 11 -20.81 0.68 -4.35
N ALA A 12 -21.29 1.71 -5.10
CA ALA A 12 -22.04 1.55 -6.33
C ALA A 12 -21.17 1.57 -7.60
N GLN A 13 -19.94 2.06 -7.53
CA GLN A 13 -19.05 2.16 -8.70
C GLN A 13 -18.31 0.87 -9.04
N SER A 14 -18.29 -0.12 -8.15
CA SER A 14 -17.70 -1.43 -8.47
C SER A 14 -18.49 -2.24 -9.52
N ILE A 15 -19.59 -1.72 -10.09
CA ILE A 15 -20.46 -2.50 -10.97
C ILE A 15 -20.69 -1.92 -12.38
N LEU A 16 -20.25 -0.72 -12.77
CA LEU A 16 -20.48 -0.25 -14.14
C LEU A 16 -19.58 0.92 -14.56
N VAL A 17 -18.43 0.63 -15.12
CA VAL A 17 -17.89 1.41 -16.23
C VAL A 17 -17.43 0.44 -17.32
N TYR A 18 -18.35 -0.11 -18.08
CA TYR A 18 -18.07 -0.61 -19.42
C TYR A 18 -18.49 0.49 -20.40
N GLY A 19 -17.49 1.19 -20.91
CA GLY A 19 -17.68 2.13 -22.01
C GLY A 19 -16.69 3.30 -21.97
N GLN A 20 -15.59 3.16 -22.71
CA GLN A 20 -14.58 4.16 -23.04
C GLN A 20 -13.54 4.46 -21.94
N ASN A 21 -12.33 3.92 -22.16
CA ASN A 21 -11.05 4.17 -21.49
C ASN A 21 -10.69 3.24 -20.32
N ALA A 22 -10.68 1.94 -20.55
CA ALA A 22 -9.92 1.02 -19.69
C ALA A 22 -8.40 1.19 -19.95
N ALA A 23 -7.58 1.00 -18.94
CA ALA A 23 -6.14 0.92 -19.12
C ALA A 23 -5.81 -0.23 -20.08
N PRO A 24 -4.82 -0.08 -20.96
CA PRO A 24 -4.33 -1.23 -21.73
C PRO A 24 -3.84 -2.34 -20.79
N ALA A 25 -4.07 -3.59 -21.17
CA ALA A 25 -3.54 -4.71 -20.40
C ALA A 25 -2.02 -4.57 -20.23
N ASN A 26 -1.50 -4.87 -19.05
CA ASN A 26 -0.07 -4.80 -18.72
C ASN A 26 0.59 -3.43 -19.03
N TRP A 27 -0.18 -2.33 -18.97
CA TRP A 27 0.26 -1.02 -19.44
C TRP A 27 1.51 -0.49 -18.73
N PHE A 28 1.73 -0.88 -17.49
CA PHE A 28 2.90 -0.43 -16.73
C PHE A 28 4.23 -0.91 -17.34
N ASN A 29 4.23 -2.01 -18.09
CA ASN A 29 5.38 -2.55 -18.82
C ASN A 29 5.57 -1.97 -20.23
N LEU A 30 4.60 -1.22 -20.75
CA LEU A 30 4.62 -0.69 -22.13
C LEU A 30 5.58 0.51 -22.27
N ASP A 31 5.93 0.83 -23.55
CA ASP A 31 6.88 1.91 -23.87
C ASP A 31 6.15 3.19 -24.28
N PRO A 32 6.53 4.37 -23.71
CA PRO A 32 5.90 5.65 -24.04
C PRO A 32 6.06 6.06 -25.52
N LYS A 33 7.15 5.69 -26.18
CA LYS A 33 7.43 6.06 -27.56
C LYS A 33 6.72 5.13 -28.55
N ILE A 34 6.70 3.83 -28.26
CA ILE A 34 6.12 2.80 -29.13
C ILE A 34 4.62 2.68 -28.91
N ASN A 35 4.20 2.45 -27.66
CA ASN A 35 2.82 2.14 -27.32
C ASN A 35 1.98 3.40 -26.98
N LYS A 36 2.61 4.58 -26.88
CA LYS A 36 1.96 5.87 -26.51
C LYS A 36 1.28 5.84 -25.13
N VAL A 37 1.79 5.00 -24.21
CA VAL A 37 1.34 4.84 -22.83
C VAL A 37 2.55 5.02 -21.91
N ASN A 38 2.39 5.70 -20.79
CA ASN A 38 3.47 6.08 -19.87
C ASN A 38 3.89 4.93 -18.93
N GLY A 39 4.15 3.74 -19.47
CA GLY A 39 4.75 2.62 -18.76
C GLY A 39 6.28 2.74 -18.66
N VAL A 40 6.92 1.74 -18.06
CA VAL A 40 8.36 1.78 -17.74
C VAL A 40 9.25 1.13 -18.81
N SER A 41 8.69 0.76 -19.99
CA SER A 41 9.42 0.20 -21.14
C SER A 41 10.06 -1.18 -20.89
N THR A 42 9.50 -1.99 -20.01
CA THR A 42 10.05 -3.30 -19.63
C THR A 42 10.19 -4.24 -20.82
N GLU A 43 9.12 -4.42 -21.61
CA GLU A 43 9.14 -5.34 -22.76
C GLU A 43 10.22 -4.95 -23.77
N ARG A 44 10.32 -3.65 -24.07
CA ARG A 44 11.34 -3.12 -24.96
C ARG A 44 12.76 -3.35 -24.42
N THR A 45 12.95 -3.19 -23.13
CA THR A 45 14.26 -3.36 -22.50
C THR A 45 14.75 -4.79 -22.63
N TYR A 46 13.89 -5.77 -22.35
CA TYR A 46 14.27 -7.18 -22.48
C TYR A 46 14.58 -7.58 -23.90
N THR A 47 13.84 -7.05 -24.88
CA THR A 47 14.05 -7.41 -26.29
C THR A 47 15.25 -6.72 -26.92
N GLU A 48 15.50 -5.44 -26.63
CA GLU A 48 16.52 -4.65 -27.31
C GLU A 48 17.86 -4.56 -26.55
N LEU A 49 17.84 -4.55 -25.20
CA LEU A 49 19.02 -4.25 -24.41
C LEU A 49 19.54 -5.42 -23.56
N LEU A 50 18.66 -6.27 -23.07
CA LEU A 50 19.01 -7.36 -22.16
C LEU A 50 19.03 -8.74 -22.82
N ALA A 51 18.57 -8.87 -24.04
CA ALA A 51 18.59 -10.13 -24.78
C ALA A 51 20.01 -10.70 -24.86
N GLY A 52 20.20 -11.94 -24.38
CA GLY A 52 21.49 -12.62 -24.38
C GLY A 52 22.51 -12.16 -23.34
N LYS A 53 22.15 -11.20 -22.46
CA LYS A 53 23.02 -10.80 -21.35
C LYS A 53 22.87 -11.77 -20.18
N SER A 54 23.99 -12.01 -19.49
CA SER A 54 23.99 -12.74 -18.23
C SER A 54 23.36 -11.90 -17.12
N SER A 55 22.64 -12.56 -16.24
CA SER A 55 22.02 -11.99 -15.05
C SER A 55 22.20 -12.93 -13.85
N GLN A 56 22.01 -12.42 -12.65
CA GLN A 56 21.96 -13.21 -11.43
C GLN A 56 20.64 -12.97 -10.70
N LYS A 57 20.21 -13.92 -9.89
CA LYS A 57 19.05 -13.75 -9.03
C LYS A 57 19.27 -12.66 -8.00
N VAL A 58 18.21 -11.92 -7.69
CA VAL A 58 18.23 -10.81 -6.72
C VAL A 58 17.05 -10.96 -5.77
N ILE A 59 17.35 -11.01 -4.47
CA ILE A 59 16.30 -11.07 -3.44
C ILE A 59 15.70 -9.67 -3.29
N VAL A 60 14.38 -9.61 -3.46
CA VAL A 60 13.54 -8.43 -3.20
C VAL A 60 12.63 -8.76 -2.04
N ALA A 61 12.84 -8.11 -0.89
CA ALA A 61 11.94 -8.25 0.24
C ALA A 61 10.67 -7.40 0.02
N VAL A 62 9.52 -8.03 0.20
CA VAL A 62 8.19 -7.39 0.21
C VAL A 62 7.74 -7.33 1.66
N ILE A 63 7.88 -6.16 2.28
CA ILE A 63 7.36 -5.87 3.61
C ILE A 63 5.92 -5.38 3.43
N ASP A 64 4.92 -6.21 3.82
CA ASP A 64 3.51 -5.96 3.51
C ASP A 64 2.58 -6.75 4.46
N GLY A 65 1.32 -6.95 4.10
CA GLY A 65 0.33 -7.74 4.83
C GLY A 65 0.42 -9.26 4.61
N GLY A 66 1.43 -9.75 3.88
CA GLY A 66 1.60 -11.16 3.50
C GLY A 66 1.48 -11.37 1.99
N THR A 67 1.89 -12.55 1.52
CA THR A 67 1.86 -12.91 0.08
C THR A 67 1.46 -14.38 -0.08
N ASP A 68 0.60 -14.69 -1.05
CA ASP A 68 0.27 -16.07 -1.44
C ASP A 68 1.47 -16.71 -2.15
N VAL A 69 2.28 -17.45 -1.37
CA VAL A 69 3.51 -18.09 -1.85
C VAL A 69 3.27 -19.27 -2.78
N VAL A 70 2.03 -19.75 -2.90
CA VAL A 70 1.65 -20.86 -3.80
C VAL A 70 0.94 -20.41 -5.07
N HIS A 71 0.72 -19.09 -5.23
CA HIS A 71 0.10 -18.51 -6.42
C HIS A 71 0.81 -18.97 -7.70
N GLU A 72 0.06 -19.45 -8.70
CA GLU A 72 0.60 -20.08 -9.93
C GLU A 72 1.62 -19.22 -10.68
N ASP A 73 1.46 -17.90 -10.64
CA ASP A 73 2.29 -16.92 -11.34
C ASP A 73 3.47 -16.40 -10.48
N LEU A 74 3.56 -16.81 -9.19
CA LEU A 74 4.59 -16.36 -8.24
C LEU A 74 5.44 -17.47 -7.66
N LYS A 75 4.90 -18.67 -7.45
CA LYS A 75 5.51 -19.74 -6.66
C LYS A 75 6.96 -20.11 -7.04
N ARG A 76 7.35 -19.94 -8.31
CA ARG A 76 8.71 -20.20 -8.79
C ARG A 76 9.69 -19.09 -8.48
N LEU A 77 9.17 -17.94 -8.04
CA LEU A 77 9.90 -16.70 -7.81
C LEU A 77 9.84 -16.27 -6.33
N ILE A 78 9.25 -17.13 -5.49
CA ILE A 78 9.33 -16.96 -4.04
C ILE A 78 10.74 -17.35 -3.59
N TRP A 79 11.35 -16.50 -2.77
CA TRP A 79 12.62 -16.80 -2.12
C TRP A 79 12.49 -17.99 -1.17
N ILE A 80 13.51 -18.81 -1.16
CA ILE A 80 13.61 -19.98 -0.27
C ILE A 80 14.88 -19.83 0.55
N ASN A 81 14.77 -19.84 1.88
CA ASN A 81 15.89 -19.98 2.77
C ASN A 81 16.44 -21.42 2.67
N MET A 82 17.47 -21.59 1.84
CA MET A 82 18.06 -22.90 1.59
C MET A 82 18.83 -23.49 2.80
N ARG A 83 18.95 -22.72 3.89
CA ARG A 83 19.60 -23.18 5.12
C ARG A 83 18.61 -23.78 6.10
N GLU A 84 17.29 -23.63 5.84
CA GLU A 84 16.19 -24.20 6.62
C GLU A 84 15.72 -25.54 6.03
N VAL A 85 15.40 -26.49 6.90
CA VAL A 85 14.71 -27.75 6.56
C VAL A 85 13.22 -27.58 6.86
N PRO A 86 12.36 -27.46 5.85
CA PRO A 86 10.96 -27.07 6.07
C PRO A 86 10.20 -27.97 7.04
N ASN A 87 9.45 -27.36 7.96
CA ASN A 87 8.52 -28.03 8.90
C ASN A 87 9.19 -28.97 9.92
N ASN A 88 10.47 -28.82 10.22
CA ASN A 88 11.14 -29.62 11.25
C ASN A 88 11.06 -28.99 12.65
N LYS A 89 10.59 -27.74 12.78
CA LYS A 89 10.45 -26.93 14.01
C LYS A 89 11.79 -26.62 14.67
N ILE A 90 12.84 -26.54 13.87
CA ILE A 90 14.20 -26.18 14.29
C ILE A 90 14.59 -24.93 13.50
N ASP A 91 15.31 -24.03 14.12
CA ASP A 91 16.04 -22.94 13.48
C ASP A 91 17.39 -23.52 13.04
N ASP A 92 17.45 -24.06 11.80
CA ASP A 92 18.61 -24.80 11.30
C ASP A 92 19.81 -23.89 11.02
N ASP A 93 19.58 -22.63 10.69
CA ASP A 93 20.64 -21.66 10.40
C ASP A 93 21.00 -20.77 11.60
N ASN A 94 20.35 -20.97 12.73
CA ASN A 94 20.55 -20.25 13.99
C ASN A 94 20.42 -18.72 13.85
N ASN A 95 19.49 -18.28 13.02
CA ASN A 95 19.20 -16.86 12.80
C ASN A 95 18.16 -16.28 13.79
N GLY A 96 17.54 -17.13 14.60
CA GLY A 96 16.51 -16.80 15.58
C GLY A 96 15.06 -16.93 15.08
N TYR A 97 14.85 -17.49 13.88
CA TYR A 97 13.56 -17.62 13.21
C TYR A 97 13.31 -19.05 12.73
N VAL A 98 12.51 -19.81 13.45
CA VAL A 98 12.25 -21.23 13.21
C VAL A 98 11.46 -21.47 11.92
N ASP A 99 11.97 -22.33 11.03
CA ASP A 99 11.32 -22.69 9.76
C ASP A 99 10.99 -21.45 8.87
N ASP A 100 11.83 -20.44 8.80
CA ASP A 100 11.61 -19.20 8.04
C ASP A 100 11.84 -19.34 6.52
N VAL A 101 11.30 -20.41 5.96
CA VAL A 101 11.57 -20.89 4.58
C VAL A 101 11.30 -19.83 3.50
N ASN A 102 10.22 -19.03 3.64
CA ASN A 102 9.86 -18.00 2.64
C ASN A 102 9.93 -16.57 3.18
N GLY A 103 10.42 -16.40 4.41
CA GLY A 103 10.44 -15.16 5.15
C GLY A 103 9.76 -15.26 6.50
N TRP A 104 9.29 -14.15 7.07
CA TRP A 104 8.80 -14.12 8.44
C TRP A 104 7.54 -13.25 8.63
N ASN A 105 6.72 -13.63 9.60
CA ASN A 105 5.52 -12.91 10.01
C ASN A 105 5.73 -12.30 11.42
N PHE A 106 6.08 -11.02 11.48
CA PHE A 106 6.30 -10.28 12.72
C PHE A 106 5.01 -9.93 13.49
N ILE A 107 3.85 -10.13 12.88
CA ILE A 107 2.53 -10.00 13.51
C ILE A 107 1.82 -11.35 13.64
N GLY A 108 2.62 -12.42 13.68
CA GLY A 108 2.18 -13.78 13.94
C GLY A 108 2.15 -14.10 15.43
N GLY A 109 1.19 -14.91 15.87
CA GLY A 109 1.12 -15.46 17.20
C GLY A 109 1.13 -16.96 17.21
N GLN A 110 1.11 -17.57 18.40
CA GLN A 110 1.16 -19.03 18.55
C GLN A 110 -0.10 -19.73 18.02
N GLN A 111 -1.28 -19.15 18.25
CA GLN A 111 -2.56 -19.75 17.88
C GLN A 111 -3.17 -19.11 16.63
N GLN A 112 -3.03 -17.81 16.48
CA GLN A 112 -3.60 -17.02 15.39
C GLN A 112 -2.66 -15.90 15.00
N ASN A 113 -2.86 -15.34 13.81
CA ASN A 113 -2.12 -14.17 13.33
C ASN A 113 -2.97 -12.92 13.48
N VAL A 114 -2.33 -11.77 13.66
CA VAL A 114 -3.02 -10.48 13.67
C VAL A 114 -3.61 -10.21 12.29
N ALA A 115 -4.91 -9.95 12.23
CA ALA A 115 -5.60 -9.50 11.02
C ALA A 115 -5.82 -7.99 11.05
N GLU A 116 -6.33 -7.46 12.16
CA GLU A 116 -6.63 -6.05 12.38
C GLU A 116 -5.75 -5.45 13.47
N ASP A 117 -5.44 -4.13 13.39
CA ASP A 117 -4.79 -3.37 14.45
C ASP A 117 -5.38 -1.95 14.55
N ASN A 118 -5.03 -1.23 15.61
CA ASN A 118 -5.36 0.17 15.75
C ASN A 118 -4.60 1.03 14.74
N LEU A 119 -5.16 2.21 14.41
CA LEU A 119 -4.36 3.29 13.85
C LEU A 119 -3.37 3.84 14.89
N GLU A 120 -2.21 4.31 14.44
CA GLU A 120 -1.19 4.87 15.35
C GLU A 120 -1.72 6.04 16.19
N VAL A 121 -2.61 6.85 15.60
CA VAL A 121 -3.27 7.93 16.33
C VAL A 121 -4.09 7.44 17.54
N THR A 122 -4.66 6.25 17.44
CA THR A 122 -5.44 5.61 18.52
C THR A 122 -4.53 5.16 19.65
N ARG A 123 -3.42 4.49 19.32
CA ARG A 123 -2.38 4.05 20.26
C ARG A 123 -1.76 5.23 20.99
N LEU A 124 -1.39 6.26 20.25
CA LEU A 124 -0.86 7.51 20.83
C LEU A 124 -1.88 8.22 21.71
N TYR A 125 -3.15 8.30 21.29
CA TYR A 125 -4.18 8.92 22.12
C TYR A 125 -4.38 8.15 23.42
N LYS A 126 -4.44 6.82 23.38
CA LYS A 126 -4.55 5.97 24.56
C LYS A 126 -3.41 6.23 25.57
N GLN A 127 -2.17 6.25 25.07
CA GLN A 127 -0.96 6.49 25.88
C GLN A 127 -0.95 7.91 26.48
N LEU A 128 -1.14 8.92 25.66
CA LEU A 128 -1.05 10.32 26.09
C LEU A 128 -2.23 10.75 26.97
N LYS A 129 -3.42 10.18 26.76
CA LYS A 129 -4.62 10.45 27.56
C LYS A 129 -4.39 10.18 29.04
N THR A 130 -3.71 9.10 29.39
CA THR A 130 -3.42 8.74 30.77
C THR A 130 -2.67 9.86 31.50
N ARG A 131 -1.74 10.54 30.81
CA ARG A 131 -0.92 11.63 31.39
C ARG A 131 -1.63 12.99 31.33
N TYR A 132 -2.27 13.32 30.21
CA TYR A 132 -2.64 14.70 29.90
C TYR A 132 -4.14 15.02 30.01
N GLU A 133 -5.04 14.03 30.16
CA GLU A 133 -6.49 14.30 30.17
C GLU A 133 -6.94 15.19 31.32
N LYS A 134 -6.29 15.06 32.50
CA LYS A 134 -6.66 15.77 33.71
C LYS A 134 -5.55 16.67 34.25
N ILE A 135 -4.54 17.01 33.44
CA ILE A 135 -3.39 17.80 33.90
C ILE A 135 -3.76 19.26 34.11
N ASP A 136 -3.20 19.87 35.18
CA ASP A 136 -3.27 21.33 35.35
C ASP A 136 -2.36 22.02 34.29
N THR A 137 -2.98 22.65 33.32
CA THR A 137 -2.26 23.31 32.21
C THR A 137 -1.49 24.56 32.62
N ASN A 138 -1.77 25.14 33.81
CA ASN A 138 -1.07 26.31 34.31
C ASN A 138 0.33 25.99 34.85
N SER A 139 0.57 24.73 35.19
CA SER A 139 1.85 24.23 35.70
C SER A 139 2.82 23.75 34.60
N LEU A 140 2.39 23.77 33.33
CA LEU A 140 3.21 23.26 32.24
C LEU A 140 4.23 24.28 31.77
N ASP A 141 5.46 23.85 31.60
CA ASP A 141 6.56 24.63 31.02
C ASP A 141 7.33 23.84 29.96
N GLY A 142 8.19 24.53 29.19
CA GLY A 142 9.14 23.97 28.23
C GLY A 142 8.58 22.76 27.46
N VAL A 143 9.28 21.63 27.56
CA VAL A 143 8.99 20.38 26.85
C VAL A 143 7.58 19.83 27.17
N GLU A 144 7.12 19.99 28.42
CA GLU A 144 5.78 19.52 28.81
C GLU A 144 4.66 20.28 28.09
N LYS A 145 4.87 21.57 27.83
CA LYS A 145 3.92 22.37 27.06
C LYS A 145 3.84 21.89 25.60
N ASP A 146 4.98 21.53 25.02
CA ASP A 146 5.04 20.98 23.64
C ASP A 146 4.38 19.59 23.58
N ASN A 147 4.65 18.72 24.57
CA ASN A 147 4.03 17.41 24.68
C ASN A 147 2.50 17.54 24.86
N TYR A 148 2.03 18.50 25.63
CA TYR A 148 0.60 18.76 25.78
C TYR A 148 -0.02 19.30 24.48
N ALA A 149 0.70 20.14 23.75
CA ALA A 149 0.24 20.59 22.44
C ALA A 149 0.14 19.43 21.44
N PHE A 150 1.09 18.51 21.47
CA PHE A 150 1.04 17.27 20.69
C PHE A 150 -0.14 16.39 21.10
N TYR A 151 -0.36 16.18 22.39
CA TYR A 151 -1.55 15.48 22.90
C TYR A 151 -2.85 16.07 22.35
N LYS A 152 -3.01 17.40 22.40
CA LYS A 152 -4.21 18.08 21.85
C LYS A 152 -4.39 17.81 20.36
N LYS A 153 -3.30 17.82 19.59
CA LYS A 153 -3.32 17.48 18.15
C LYS A 153 -3.79 16.05 17.94
N VAL A 154 -3.19 15.09 18.65
CA VAL A 154 -3.55 13.66 18.56
C VAL A 154 -5.00 13.44 18.99
N LYS A 155 -5.44 14.00 20.12
CA LYS A 155 -6.83 13.93 20.61
C LYS A 155 -7.82 14.46 19.57
N ASN A 156 -7.52 15.59 18.94
CA ASN A 156 -8.41 16.17 17.93
C ASN A 156 -8.54 15.25 16.69
N ILE A 157 -7.44 14.69 16.20
CA ILE A 157 -7.45 13.78 15.06
C ILE A 157 -8.22 12.51 15.40
N TYR A 158 -7.94 11.89 16.56
CA TYR A 158 -8.63 10.70 17.06
C TYR A 158 -10.14 10.95 17.19
N THR A 159 -10.53 12.00 17.94
CA THR A 159 -11.94 12.28 18.22
C THR A 159 -12.72 12.56 16.93
N LYS A 160 -12.13 13.31 16.00
CA LYS A 160 -12.75 13.58 14.70
C LYS A 160 -12.94 12.30 13.89
N GLY A 161 -11.91 11.47 13.78
CA GLY A 161 -11.96 10.22 13.05
C GLY A 161 -12.97 9.25 13.65
N PHE A 162 -12.87 9.00 14.96
CA PHE A 162 -13.81 8.13 15.67
C PHE A 162 -15.28 8.59 15.49
N SER A 163 -15.56 9.90 15.70
CA SER A 163 -16.91 10.42 15.55
C SER A 163 -17.45 10.28 14.12
N GLU A 164 -16.61 10.48 13.12
CA GLU A 164 -16.98 10.32 11.70
C GLU A 164 -17.34 8.87 11.39
N TYR A 165 -16.50 7.91 11.77
CA TYR A 165 -16.74 6.49 11.50
C TYR A 165 -17.86 5.90 12.35
N ALA A 166 -18.01 6.30 13.62
CA ALA A 166 -19.15 5.93 14.45
C ALA A 166 -20.47 6.41 13.85
N MET A 167 -20.51 7.64 13.30
CA MET A 167 -21.68 8.14 12.58
C MET A 167 -21.98 7.30 11.32
N TYR A 168 -20.94 6.97 10.52
CA TYR A 168 -21.13 6.11 9.34
C TYR A 168 -21.62 4.72 9.74
N ASN A 169 -21.05 4.11 10.75
CA ASN A 169 -21.46 2.78 11.23
C ASN A 169 -22.96 2.78 11.64
N ASN A 170 -23.42 3.83 12.33
CA ASN A 170 -24.83 3.99 12.68
C ASN A 170 -25.73 4.14 11.43
N ILE A 171 -25.28 4.91 10.42
CA ILE A 171 -26.02 5.08 9.15
C ILE A 171 -26.12 3.73 8.41
N TYR A 172 -25.04 2.99 8.28
CA TYR A 172 -25.01 1.70 7.59
C TYR A 172 -25.85 0.65 8.33
N THR A 173 -25.81 0.66 9.68
CA THR A 173 -26.67 -0.20 10.51
C THR A 173 -28.15 0.11 10.33
N SER A 174 -28.52 1.38 10.23
CA SER A 174 -29.90 1.80 9.98
C SER A 174 -30.35 1.44 8.55
N LEU A 175 -29.46 1.60 7.57
CA LEU A 175 -29.74 1.17 6.19
C LEU A 175 -29.93 -0.34 6.08
N GLU A 176 -29.12 -1.14 6.77
CA GLU A 176 -29.24 -2.60 6.80
C GLU A 176 -30.60 -3.03 7.39
N LYS A 177 -31.00 -2.44 8.54
CA LYS A 177 -32.30 -2.68 9.13
C LYS A 177 -33.45 -2.32 8.15
N GLY A 178 -33.32 -1.19 7.48
CA GLY A 178 -34.33 -0.76 6.48
C GLY A 178 -34.36 -1.67 5.25
N VAL A 179 -33.22 -2.14 4.74
CA VAL A 179 -33.17 -3.09 3.62
C VAL A 179 -33.81 -4.43 4.00
N ASN A 180 -33.52 -4.95 5.19
CA ASN A 180 -34.08 -6.21 5.68
C ASN A 180 -35.61 -6.10 5.84
N SER A 181 -36.10 -4.98 6.41
CA SER A 181 -37.53 -4.71 6.56
C SER A 181 -38.22 -4.58 5.20
N LEU A 182 -37.66 -3.82 4.25
CA LEU A 182 -38.16 -3.71 2.88
C LEU A 182 -38.27 -5.06 2.17
N THR A 183 -37.24 -5.93 2.34
CA THR A 183 -37.24 -7.28 1.75
C THR A 183 -38.42 -8.11 2.27
N THR A 184 -38.66 -8.04 3.58
CA THR A 184 -39.75 -8.76 4.23
C THR A 184 -41.13 -8.21 3.80
N ASN A 185 -41.30 -6.90 3.87
CA ASN A 185 -42.60 -6.27 3.67
C ASN A 185 -43.05 -6.22 2.20
N LEU A 186 -42.10 -6.13 1.27
CA LEU A 186 -42.40 -6.17 -0.17
C LEU A 186 -42.60 -7.60 -0.70
N GLY A 187 -42.07 -8.62 -0.03
CA GLY A 187 -42.20 -10.03 -0.40
C GLY A 187 -41.60 -10.40 -1.76
N LYS A 188 -40.86 -9.49 -2.39
CA LYS A 188 -40.20 -9.71 -3.69
C LYS A 188 -38.92 -8.90 -3.78
N ASP A 189 -37.93 -9.46 -4.47
CA ASP A 189 -36.60 -8.90 -4.61
C ASP A 189 -36.46 -7.91 -5.79
N SER A 190 -37.21 -8.12 -6.85
CA SER A 190 -37.10 -7.31 -8.07
C SER A 190 -38.46 -6.67 -8.45
N MET A 191 -38.44 -5.37 -8.78
CA MET A 191 -39.59 -4.64 -9.21
C MET A 191 -39.23 -3.39 -10.04
N SER A 192 -40.21 -2.79 -10.69
CA SER A 192 -39.98 -1.53 -11.38
C SER A 192 -39.66 -0.39 -10.40
N MET A 193 -38.92 0.61 -10.87
CA MET A 193 -38.59 1.80 -10.07
C MET A 193 -39.87 2.57 -9.66
N ALA A 194 -40.91 2.59 -10.53
CA ALA A 194 -42.17 3.24 -10.24
C ALA A 194 -42.90 2.56 -9.07
N GLU A 195 -42.98 1.23 -9.12
CA GLU A 195 -43.57 0.42 -8.06
C GLU A 195 -42.81 0.57 -6.74
N PHE A 196 -41.46 0.47 -6.76
CA PHE A 196 -40.64 0.65 -5.59
C PHE A 196 -40.82 2.01 -4.91
N LYS A 197 -40.94 3.08 -5.69
CA LYS A 197 -41.19 4.43 -5.18
C LYS A 197 -42.63 4.65 -4.67
N SER A 198 -43.61 3.87 -5.14
CA SER A 198 -44.98 3.95 -4.67
C SER A 198 -45.22 3.26 -3.34
N TYR A 199 -44.29 2.37 -2.93
CA TYR A 199 -44.34 1.73 -1.61
C TYR A 199 -44.21 2.77 -0.49
N LYS A 200 -45.06 2.66 0.53
CA LYS A 200 -45.03 3.53 1.70
C LYS A 200 -44.19 2.88 2.79
N PRO A 201 -43.01 3.43 3.12
CA PRO A 201 -42.16 2.89 4.16
C PRO A 201 -42.87 2.81 5.51
N ALA A 202 -42.63 1.71 6.24
CA ALA A 202 -43.23 1.47 7.56
C ALA A 202 -42.54 2.30 8.65
N ASP A 203 -41.25 2.61 8.49
CA ASP A 203 -40.49 3.39 9.45
C ASP A 203 -39.40 4.26 8.78
N MET A 204 -38.62 4.95 9.62
CA MET A 204 -37.55 5.84 9.17
C MET A 204 -36.41 5.06 8.50
N ASN A 205 -36.07 3.84 8.96
CA ASN A 205 -35.03 3.03 8.38
C ASN A 205 -35.40 2.56 6.97
N GLU A 206 -36.67 2.09 6.78
CA GLU A 206 -37.17 1.77 5.46
C GLU A 206 -37.20 2.98 4.52
N SER A 207 -37.62 4.14 5.02
CA SER A 207 -37.65 5.39 4.25
C SER A 207 -36.22 5.76 3.79
N MET A 208 -35.23 5.64 4.67
CA MET A 208 -33.83 5.90 4.35
C MET A 208 -33.31 4.88 3.33
N ALA A 209 -33.60 3.59 3.49
CA ALA A 209 -33.21 2.53 2.57
C ALA A 209 -33.86 2.72 1.20
N GLN A 210 -35.18 2.96 1.14
CA GLN A 210 -35.90 3.21 -0.11
C GLN A 210 -35.32 4.40 -0.89
N ASN A 211 -35.05 5.51 -0.21
CA ASN A 211 -34.44 6.69 -0.82
C ASN A 211 -33.05 6.42 -1.36
N THR A 212 -32.23 5.69 -0.60
CA THR A 212 -30.84 5.37 -0.97
C THR A 212 -30.79 4.41 -2.16
N ILE A 213 -31.61 3.36 -2.13
CA ILE A 213 -31.74 2.39 -3.24
C ILE A 213 -32.23 3.13 -4.50
N SER A 214 -33.29 3.95 -4.39
CA SER A 214 -33.85 4.70 -5.51
C SER A 214 -32.78 5.60 -6.17
N LYS A 215 -31.97 6.31 -5.38
CA LYS A 215 -30.88 7.17 -5.88
C LYS A 215 -29.80 6.35 -6.59
N SER A 216 -29.39 5.22 -6.01
CA SER A 216 -28.35 4.34 -6.56
C SER A 216 -28.74 3.79 -7.93
N PHE A 217 -29.96 3.26 -8.06
CA PHE A 217 -30.44 2.69 -9.34
C PHE A 217 -30.75 3.77 -10.39
N THR A 218 -31.25 4.94 -9.98
CA THR A 218 -31.46 6.08 -10.88
C THR A 218 -30.11 6.58 -11.42
N ALA A 219 -29.09 6.71 -10.58
CA ALA A 219 -27.75 7.10 -11.02
C ALA A 219 -27.14 6.09 -12.02
N SER A 220 -27.49 4.81 -11.89
CA SER A 220 -27.10 3.73 -12.80
C SER A 220 -27.99 3.63 -14.05
N LYS A 221 -28.92 4.57 -14.26
CA LYS A 221 -29.89 4.58 -15.38
C LYS A 221 -30.71 3.29 -15.50
N LYS A 222 -31.04 2.66 -14.39
CA LYS A 222 -31.87 1.44 -14.34
C LYS A 222 -33.31 1.76 -14.00
N ASN A 223 -34.23 1.14 -14.72
CA ASN A 223 -35.69 1.30 -14.52
C ASN A 223 -36.27 0.24 -13.57
N TYR A 224 -35.45 -0.62 -13.00
CA TYR A 224 -35.83 -1.65 -12.06
C TYR A 224 -34.88 -1.67 -10.85
N VAL A 225 -35.38 -2.18 -9.73
CA VAL A 225 -34.64 -2.34 -8.46
C VAL A 225 -34.45 -3.83 -8.20
N ILE A 226 -33.31 -4.20 -7.68
CA ILE A 226 -33.00 -5.52 -7.09
C ILE A 226 -32.46 -5.24 -5.69
N ILE A 227 -33.27 -5.56 -4.67
CA ILE A 227 -32.98 -5.21 -3.27
C ILE A 227 -31.81 -6.02 -2.75
N SER A 228 -31.76 -7.32 -3.02
CA SER A 228 -30.67 -8.21 -2.59
C SER A 228 -29.31 -7.79 -3.14
N LYS A 229 -29.28 -7.27 -4.38
CA LYS A 229 -28.03 -6.76 -4.97
C LYS A 229 -27.52 -5.52 -4.23
N PHE A 230 -28.43 -4.62 -3.84
CA PHE A 230 -28.07 -3.47 -3.01
C PHE A 230 -27.64 -3.93 -1.61
N GLY A 231 -28.37 -4.88 -1.00
CA GLY A 231 -28.06 -5.45 0.31
C GLY A 231 -26.68 -6.06 0.40
N LYS A 232 -26.26 -6.85 -0.60
CA LYS A 232 -24.89 -7.41 -0.65
C LYS A 232 -23.82 -6.32 -0.70
N GLY A 233 -23.99 -5.30 -1.52
CA GLY A 233 -23.06 -4.16 -1.58
C GLY A 233 -23.03 -3.35 -0.26
N LEU A 234 -24.20 -3.21 0.39
CA LEU A 234 -24.32 -2.54 1.67
C LEU A 234 -23.60 -3.32 2.78
N GLN A 235 -23.73 -4.65 2.80
CA GLN A 235 -23.07 -5.52 3.78
C GLN A 235 -21.55 -5.37 3.70
N GLY A 236 -20.95 -5.51 2.52
CA GLY A 236 -19.51 -5.34 2.36
C GLY A 236 -19.01 -3.95 2.78
N ALA A 237 -19.76 -2.89 2.46
CA ALA A 237 -19.43 -1.55 2.89
C ALA A 237 -19.57 -1.36 4.42
N LYS A 238 -20.57 -1.99 5.04
CA LYS A 238 -20.75 -1.98 6.50
C LYS A 238 -19.60 -2.71 7.20
N GLU A 239 -19.20 -3.88 6.72
CA GLU A 239 -18.07 -4.64 7.26
C GLU A 239 -16.79 -3.80 7.25
N GLN A 240 -16.52 -3.06 6.17
CA GLN A 240 -15.37 -2.16 6.10
C GLN A 240 -15.47 -0.97 7.08
N ILE A 241 -16.67 -0.40 7.25
CA ILE A 241 -16.89 0.73 8.18
C ILE A 241 -16.82 0.28 9.63
N SER A 242 -17.38 -0.90 9.97
CA SER A 242 -17.35 -1.40 11.34
C SER A 242 -15.94 -1.66 11.84
N LYS A 243 -15.01 -2.09 10.97
CA LYS A 243 -13.59 -2.26 11.35
C LYS A 243 -12.96 -1.00 11.93
N PHE A 244 -13.35 0.18 11.43
CA PHE A 244 -12.84 1.44 12.00
C PHE A 244 -13.30 1.65 13.45
N VAL A 245 -14.51 1.23 13.80
CA VAL A 245 -15.05 1.38 15.16
C VAL A 245 -14.58 0.24 16.06
N ASP A 246 -14.55 -0.99 15.53
CA ASP A 246 -14.28 -2.20 16.29
C ASP A 246 -12.78 -2.40 16.56
N PHE A 247 -11.90 -1.90 15.66
CA PHE A 247 -10.45 -2.08 15.73
C PHE A 247 -9.68 -0.77 15.64
N HIS A 248 -9.77 -0.04 14.52
CA HIS A 248 -8.89 1.08 14.20
C HIS A 248 -8.93 2.22 15.24
N TYR A 249 -10.13 2.60 15.69
CA TYR A 249 -10.35 3.63 16.73
C TYR A 249 -10.75 3.05 18.09
N ASN A 250 -10.67 1.75 18.30
CA ASN A 250 -11.04 1.11 19.56
C ASN A 250 -9.88 1.18 20.55
N LEU A 251 -10.05 1.97 21.63
CA LEU A 251 -9.04 2.12 22.67
C LEU A 251 -8.80 0.85 23.50
N ASP A 252 -9.77 -0.08 23.51
CA ASP A 252 -9.70 -1.30 24.31
C ASP A 252 -9.16 -2.50 23.52
N PHE A 253 -9.04 -2.37 22.19
CA PHE A 253 -8.45 -3.40 21.34
C PHE A 253 -6.92 -3.39 21.46
N ASP A 254 -6.33 -4.59 21.58
CA ASP A 254 -4.88 -4.79 21.65
C ASP A 254 -4.48 -6.04 20.84
N SER A 255 -3.91 -5.82 19.66
CA SER A 255 -3.41 -6.87 18.78
C SER A 255 -2.14 -7.56 19.31
N ARG A 256 -1.37 -6.89 20.21
CA ARG A 256 -0.10 -7.45 20.72
C ARG A 256 -0.30 -8.62 21.66
N SER A 257 -1.47 -8.74 22.27
CA SER A 257 -1.84 -9.96 23.02
C SER A 257 -1.86 -11.22 22.15
N ILE A 258 -2.07 -11.07 20.83
CA ILE A 258 -2.01 -12.16 19.86
C ILE A 258 -0.56 -12.54 19.55
N VAL A 259 0.31 -11.56 19.32
CA VAL A 259 1.74 -11.77 19.00
C VAL A 259 2.50 -12.30 20.20
N GLY A 260 2.21 -11.78 21.39
CA GLY A 260 2.82 -12.20 22.65
C GLY A 260 4.22 -11.65 22.88
N ASP A 261 4.64 -10.61 22.13
CA ASP A 261 5.89 -9.88 22.34
C ASP A 261 5.73 -8.75 23.37
N ASN A 262 6.84 -8.21 23.84
CA ASN A 262 6.85 -7.00 24.64
C ASN A 262 7.04 -5.77 23.74
N TYR A 263 5.93 -5.14 23.32
CA TYR A 263 5.99 -4.00 22.40
C TYR A 263 6.76 -2.80 22.96
N GLU A 264 6.81 -2.62 24.27
CA GLU A 264 7.56 -1.53 24.93
C GLU A 264 9.09 -1.71 24.80
N VAL A 265 9.54 -2.94 24.51
CA VAL A 265 10.94 -3.23 24.25
C VAL A 265 11.21 -3.16 22.75
N ALA A 266 11.48 -1.96 22.26
CA ALA A 266 11.67 -1.70 20.84
C ALA A 266 12.87 -2.45 20.20
N THR A 267 13.78 -2.98 21.04
CA THR A 267 14.97 -3.75 20.60
C THR A 267 14.74 -5.26 20.59
N GLU A 268 13.58 -5.77 21.06
CA GLU A 268 13.24 -7.18 20.94
C GLU A 268 13.06 -7.58 19.48
N ARG A 269 13.69 -8.68 19.05
CA ARG A 269 13.75 -9.08 17.63
C ARG A 269 13.05 -10.40 17.34
N PHE A 270 13.11 -11.37 18.26
CA PHE A 270 12.74 -12.77 18.01
C PHE A 270 11.33 -13.06 18.53
N TYR A 271 10.32 -12.78 17.72
CA TYR A 271 8.90 -13.06 17.93
C TYR A 271 8.21 -13.26 16.59
N GLY A 272 6.95 -13.66 16.60
CA GLY A 272 6.23 -13.94 15.36
C GLY A 272 6.24 -15.41 14.98
N ASN A 273 6.00 -15.71 13.71
CA ASN A 273 6.00 -17.07 13.17
C ASN A 273 6.29 -17.08 11.65
N ASN A 274 6.38 -18.28 11.07
CA ASN A 274 6.69 -18.48 9.64
C ASN A 274 5.45 -18.48 8.70
N LYS A 275 4.25 -18.11 9.18
CA LYS A 275 3.04 -18.08 8.36
C LYS A 275 2.91 -16.76 7.62
N VAL A 276 3.55 -16.64 6.47
CA VAL A 276 3.69 -15.39 5.72
C VAL A 276 2.54 -15.08 4.76
N SER A 277 1.63 -16.04 4.51
CA SER A 277 0.53 -15.87 3.54
C SER A 277 -0.78 -15.40 4.16
N GLU A 278 -1.02 -15.62 5.45
CA GLU A 278 -2.30 -15.41 6.13
C GLU A 278 -2.19 -14.49 7.35
N PRO A 279 -3.30 -13.83 7.72
CA PRO A 279 -4.41 -13.36 6.89
C PRO A 279 -4.02 -12.10 6.08
N ASN A 280 -4.91 -11.62 5.20
CA ASN A 280 -4.76 -10.33 4.47
C ASN A 280 -3.63 -10.28 3.42
N GLY A 281 -3.23 -11.42 2.85
CA GLY A 281 -2.17 -11.49 1.83
C GLY A 281 -2.52 -10.91 0.46
N GLU A 282 -3.73 -10.33 0.26
CA GLU A 282 -4.17 -9.83 -1.05
C GLU A 282 -3.28 -8.71 -1.57
N HIS A 283 -3.01 -7.71 -0.72
CA HIS A 283 -2.21 -6.55 -1.12
C HIS A 283 -0.75 -6.92 -1.40
N GLY A 284 -0.09 -7.67 -0.54
CA GLY A 284 1.30 -8.08 -0.75
C GLY A 284 1.47 -9.07 -1.91
N THR A 285 0.46 -9.94 -2.19
CA THR A 285 0.44 -10.78 -3.39
C THR A 285 0.40 -9.93 -4.65
N HIS A 286 -0.42 -8.86 -4.64
CA HIS A 286 -0.52 -7.92 -5.76
C HIS A 286 0.81 -7.18 -5.98
N VAL A 287 1.44 -6.70 -4.92
CA VAL A 287 2.76 -6.05 -4.91
C VAL A 287 3.84 -6.99 -5.46
N ALA A 288 3.90 -8.24 -4.96
CA ALA A 288 4.86 -9.25 -5.41
C ALA A 288 4.70 -9.56 -6.92
N GLY A 289 3.46 -9.65 -7.40
CA GLY A 289 3.17 -9.86 -8.83
C GLY A 289 3.69 -8.74 -9.72
N ILE A 290 3.55 -7.48 -9.31
CA ILE A 290 4.11 -6.33 -10.07
C ILE A 290 5.62 -6.43 -10.17
N ILE A 291 6.31 -6.84 -9.10
CA ILE A 291 7.77 -6.99 -9.10
C ILE A 291 8.21 -8.15 -9.99
N ALA A 292 7.60 -9.34 -9.81
CA ALA A 292 8.22 -10.59 -10.21
C ALA A 292 7.30 -11.63 -10.85
N ALA A 293 6.01 -11.37 -11.14
CA ALA A 293 5.18 -12.37 -11.81
C ALA A 293 5.88 -12.98 -13.03
N ASP A 294 5.79 -14.31 -13.19
CA ASP A 294 6.62 -15.11 -14.10
C ASP A 294 6.45 -14.64 -15.57
N ARG A 295 7.51 -14.09 -16.12
CA ARG A 295 7.53 -13.56 -17.48
C ARG A 295 7.56 -14.64 -18.56
N ASN A 296 7.82 -15.91 -18.18
CA ASN A 296 8.08 -17.02 -19.09
C ASN A 296 6.93 -18.05 -19.12
N ASN A 297 5.95 -17.94 -18.23
CA ASN A 297 4.73 -18.72 -18.32
C ASN A 297 3.71 -18.02 -19.24
N ALA A 298 2.70 -18.70 -19.69
CA ALA A 298 1.62 -18.11 -20.52
C ALA A 298 0.42 -17.68 -19.67
N LEU A 299 0.65 -17.37 -18.36
CA LEU A 299 -0.40 -17.05 -17.40
C LEU A 299 -0.44 -15.55 -17.11
N GLY A 300 -1.53 -15.11 -16.56
CA GLY A 300 -1.78 -13.87 -15.85
C GLY A 300 -1.09 -12.61 -16.36
N ILE A 301 -0.08 -12.17 -15.63
CA ILE A 301 0.65 -10.94 -15.90
C ILE A 301 2.16 -11.19 -16.00
N LYS A 302 2.90 -10.15 -16.41
CA LYS A 302 4.37 -10.16 -16.38
C LYS A 302 4.87 -9.15 -15.38
N GLY A 303 5.63 -9.59 -14.39
CA GLY A 303 6.34 -8.71 -13.48
C GLY A 303 7.37 -7.84 -14.20
N VAL A 304 7.89 -6.83 -13.53
CA VAL A 304 8.95 -5.96 -14.10
C VAL A 304 10.27 -6.71 -14.18
N SER A 305 10.63 -7.48 -13.16
CA SER A 305 11.88 -8.24 -13.09
C SER A 305 11.68 -9.72 -13.44
N ASP A 306 12.61 -10.28 -14.22
CA ASP A 306 12.69 -11.71 -14.55
C ASP A 306 13.58 -12.52 -13.60
N GLN A 307 14.33 -11.85 -12.73
CA GLN A 307 15.33 -12.45 -11.84
C GLN A 307 15.07 -12.16 -10.35
N ALA A 308 14.00 -11.44 -10.00
CA ALA A 308 13.69 -11.18 -8.60
C ALA A 308 13.17 -12.45 -7.92
N GLU A 309 13.69 -12.72 -6.72
CA GLU A 309 13.15 -13.70 -5.78
C GLU A 309 12.48 -12.94 -4.64
N ILE A 310 11.20 -13.21 -4.38
CA ILE A 310 10.38 -12.48 -3.41
C ILE A 310 10.54 -13.09 -2.02
N MET A 311 11.15 -12.35 -1.10
CA MET A 311 11.18 -12.65 0.33
C MET A 311 9.97 -12.00 0.98
N VAL A 312 9.14 -12.77 1.67
CA VAL A 312 7.87 -12.29 2.22
C VAL A 312 8.03 -11.91 3.69
N LEU A 313 7.77 -10.64 4.03
CA LEU A 313 7.84 -10.14 5.40
C LEU A 313 6.53 -9.48 5.79
N ARG A 314 5.81 -10.14 6.69
CA ARG A 314 4.47 -9.71 7.08
C ARG A 314 4.53 -8.83 8.33
N VAL A 315 4.18 -7.55 8.18
CA VAL A 315 4.15 -6.55 9.27
C VAL A 315 2.92 -5.66 9.22
N VAL A 316 2.15 -5.66 8.11
CA VAL A 316 1.03 -4.75 7.90
C VAL A 316 -0.29 -5.46 8.18
N PRO A 317 -1.01 -5.11 9.24
CA PRO A 317 -2.38 -5.55 9.49
C PRO A 317 -3.38 -4.68 8.70
N ASP A 318 -4.67 -4.96 8.82
CA ASP A 318 -5.72 -3.98 8.51
C ASP A 318 -5.76 -2.95 9.66
N GLY A 319 -5.04 -1.85 9.49
CA GLY A 319 -4.70 -0.83 10.47
C GLY A 319 -3.32 -0.25 10.18
N ASP A 320 -2.72 0.49 11.13
CA ASP A 320 -1.37 1.00 10.94
C ASP A 320 -0.31 -0.02 11.44
N GLU A 321 0.68 -0.28 10.62
CA GLU A 321 1.88 -1.05 10.96
C GLU A 321 2.61 -0.47 12.18
N ARG A 322 3.37 -1.29 12.88
CA ARG A 322 4.13 -0.86 14.06
C ARG A 322 5.61 -0.67 13.74
N ASP A 323 6.20 0.40 14.25
CA ASP A 323 7.60 0.78 13.99
C ASP A 323 8.59 -0.34 14.31
N LYS A 324 8.38 -1.06 15.43
CA LYS A 324 9.21 -2.20 15.86
C LYS A 324 9.21 -3.32 14.81
N ASP A 325 8.03 -3.68 14.30
CA ASP A 325 7.87 -4.74 13.31
C ASP A 325 8.52 -4.35 11.98
N VAL A 326 8.34 -3.10 11.55
CA VAL A 326 8.98 -2.55 10.34
C VAL A 326 10.50 -2.58 10.46
N ALA A 327 11.04 -2.11 11.59
CA ALA A 327 12.48 -2.10 11.82
C ALA A 327 13.08 -3.52 11.82
N ASN A 328 12.39 -4.48 12.46
CA ASN A 328 12.84 -5.87 12.50
C ASN A 328 12.73 -6.53 11.13
N ALA A 329 11.70 -6.24 10.34
CA ALA A 329 11.57 -6.74 8.98
C ALA A 329 12.68 -6.20 8.05
N ILE A 330 13.03 -4.91 8.17
CA ILE A 330 14.17 -4.34 7.42
C ILE A 330 15.46 -5.07 7.80
N ARG A 331 15.75 -5.25 9.09
CA ARG A 331 16.96 -5.97 9.56
C ARG A 331 16.97 -7.42 9.07
N TYR A 332 15.86 -8.14 9.20
CA TYR A 332 15.71 -9.50 8.69
C TYR A 332 16.01 -9.58 7.18
N ALA A 333 15.40 -8.70 6.39
CA ALA A 333 15.64 -8.66 4.94
C ALA A 333 17.13 -8.48 4.60
N VAL A 334 17.79 -7.57 5.30
CA VAL A 334 19.24 -7.29 5.14
C VAL A 334 20.08 -8.49 5.52
N ASP A 335 19.81 -9.10 6.69
CA ASP A 335 20.55 -10.26 7.22
C ASP A 335 20.42 -11.48 6.31
N ASN A 336 19.28 -11.62 5.60
CA ASN A 336 19.03 -12.69 4.63
C ASN A 336 19.34 -12.31 3.16
N GLY A 337 20.10 -11.25 2.94
CA GLY A 337 20.74 -10.93 1.67
C GLY A 337 19.88 -10.18 0.65
N ALA A 338 18.74 -9.62 1.04
CA ALA A 338 17.95 -8.74 0.16
C ALA A 338 18.80 -7.60 -0.39
N LYS A 339 18.61 -7.26 -1.65
CA LYS A 339 19.25 -6.11 -2.33
C LYS A 339 18.29 -4.95 -2.55
N VAL A 340 16.99 -5.23 -2.53
CA VAL A 340 15.91 -4.25 -2.63
C VAL A 340 14.85 -4.61 -1.60
N ILE A 341 14.32 -3.62 -0.91
CA ILE A 341 13.18 -3.75 0.00
C ILE A 341 12.05 -2.87 -0.53
N ASN A 342 10.88 -3.45 -0.77
CA ASN A 342 9.67 -2.72 -1.14
C ASN A 342 8.77 -2.54 0.08
N MET A 343 8.32 -1.31 0.32
CA MET A 343 7.42 -0.92 1.40
C MET A 343 6.23 -0.16 0.82
N SER A 344 5.10 -0.87 0.67
CA SER A 344 3.87 -0.34 0.06
C SER A 344 2.83 0.08 1.09
N PHE A 345 3.25 0.71 2.17
CA PHE A 345 2.42 1.16 3.31
C PHE A 345 2.90 2.52 3.82
N GLY A 346 2.22 3.07 4.82
CA GLY A 346 2.66 4.26 5.51
C GLY A 346 1.61 4.85 6.44
N LYS A 347 2.05 5.58 7.45
CA LYS A 347 1.23 6.16 8.51
C LYS A 347 1.63 7.60 8.87
N ALA A 348 0.72 8.30 9.55
CA ALA A 348 0.90 9.71 9.88
C ALA A 348 1.81 9.98 11.09
N PHE A 349 2.04 8.99 11.94
CA PHE A 349 2.82 9.07 13.18
C PHE A 349 3.77 7.89 13.31
N SER A 350 4.93 8.12 13.90
CA SER A 350 5.95 7.09 14.17
C SER A 350 6.61 7.38 15.52
N PRO A 351 6.05 6.87 16.61
CA PRO A 351 6.56 7.13 17.96
C PRO A 351 7.96 6.55 18.20
N TYR A 352 8.29 5.44 17.55
CA TYR A 352 9.62 4.81 17.61
C TYR A 352 10.40 5.01 16.29
N LYS A 353 10.26 6.21 15.69
CA LYS A 353 10.97 6.55 14.44
C LYS A 353 12.46 6.25 14.49
N ASN A 354 13.10 6.54 15.61
CA ASN A 354 14.54 6.28 15.80
C ASN A 354 14.92 4.81 15.57
N VAL A 355 14.08 3.86 15.97
CA VAL A 355 14.33 2.42 15.79
C VAL A 355 14.26 2.03 14.30
N VAL A 356 13.32 2.64 13.56
CA VAL A 356 13.21 2.47 12.12
C VAL A 356 14.38 3.16 11.40
N ASP A 357 14.75 4.37 11.81
CA ASP A 357 15.91 5.10 11.26
C ASP A 357 17.20 4.28 11.38
N GLU A 358 17.44 3.65 12.53
CA GLU A 358 18.59 2.74 12.73
C GLU A 358 18.53 1.54 11.78
N ALA A 359 17.36 0.97 11.50
CA ALA A 359 17.21 -0.12 10.53
C ALA A 359 17.47 0.35 9.09
N VAL A 360 17.04 1.57 8.72
CA VAL A 360 17.33 2.21 7.44
C VAL A 360 18.83 2.43 7.28
N LEU A 361 19.52 2.91 8.32
CA LEU A 361 20.98 3.08 8.32
C LEU A 361 21.71 1.76 8.23
N TYR A 362 21.20 0.73 8.89
CA TYR A 362 21.73 -0.63 8.77
C TYR A 362 21.62 -1.13 7.32
N ALA A 363 20.47 -0.96 6.67
CA ALA A 363 20.29 -1.31 5.26
C ALA A 363 21.24 -0.53 4.34
N LEU A 364 21.46 0.77 4.61
CA LEU A 364 22.45 1.58 3.88
C LEU A 364 23.86 1.01 4.03
N SER A 365 24.27 0.64 5.23
CA SER A 365 25.60 0.07 5.51
C SER A 365 25.85 -1.28 4.83
N LYS A 366 24.78 -1.99 4.46
CA LYS A 366 24.80 -3.29 3.78
C LYS A 366 24.46 -3.21 2.29
N ASP A 367 24.43 -2.00 1.72
CA ASP A 367 24.16 -1.77 0.31
C ASP A 367 22.79 -2.29 -0.15
N VAL A 368 21.74 -2.05 0.64
CA VAL A 368 20.37 -2.42 0.35
C VAL A 368 19.54 -1.18 0.03
N LEU A 369 18.81 -1.20 -1.10
CA LEU A 369 17.93 -0.12 -1.53
C LEU A 369 16.53 -0.29 -0.93
N LEU A 370 15.98 0.78 -0.38
CA LEU A 370 14.60 0.83 0.10
C LEU A 370 13.74 1.62 -0.89
N VAL A 371 12.58 1.08 -1.25
CA VAL A 371 11.61 1.69 -2.16
C VAL A 371 10.29 1.80 -1.42
N HIS A 372 9.79 3.02 -1.26
CA HIS A 372 8.65 3.32 -0.42
C HIS A 372 7.53 4.04 -1.18
N ALA A 373 6.29 3.76 -0.82
CA ALA A 373 5.10 4.37 -1.39
C ALA A 373 4.75 5.70 -0.71
N ALA A 374 4.65 6.77 -1.48
CA ALA A 374 4.44 8.13 -0.97
C ALA A 374 3.10 8.35 -0.23
N GLY A 375 2.10 7.46 -0.43
CA GLY A 375 0.76 7.55 0.16
C GLY A 375 -0.30 8.12 -0.78
N ASN A 376 -1.58 8.00 -0.37
CA ASN A 376 -2.74 8.14 -1.25
C ASN A 376 -3.74 9.23 -0.81
N ASP A 377 -3.29 10.25 -0.08
CA ASP A 377 -4.14 11.29 0.54
C ASP A 377 -4.05 12.64 -0.16
N HIS A 378 -3.44 12.71 -1.36
CA HIS A 378 -3.11 13.95 -2.09
C HIS A 378 -2.41 15.01 -1.22
N LYS A 379 -1.59 14.55 -0.26
CA LYS A 379 -0.83 15.41 0.65
C LYS A 379 0.47 15.90 0.04
N ASN A 380 0.86 17.10 0.45
CA ASN A 380 2.19 17.63 0.19
C ASN A 380 3.15 17.19 1.30
N LEU A 381 4.09 16.30 1.00
CA LEU A 381 5.06 15.75 1.96
C LEU A 381 6.16 16.73 2.39
N GLU A 382 6.18 17.95 1.83
CA GLU A 382 6.97 19.05 2.38
C GLU A 382 6.35 19.62 3.68
N ILE A 383 5.06 19.36 3.92
CA ILE A 383 4.28 19.93 5.02
C ILE A 383 3.79 18.82 5.96
N GLU A 384 3.38 17.68 5.40
CA GLU A 384 2.85 16.55 6.15
C GLU A 384 3.79 15.34 6.06
N ASN A 385 3.86 14.56 7.13
CA ASN A 385 4.70 13.37 7.15
C ASN A 385 3.92 12.15 6.64
N ASN A 386 4.67 11.25 6.00
CA ASN A 386 4.35 9.85 5.77
C ASN A 386 5.52 9.03 6.35
N TYR A 387 5.25 8.05 7.19
CA TYR A 387 6.27 7.22 7.82
C TYR A 387 6.11 5.75 7.38
N PRO A 388 7.26 5.02 7.27
CA PRO A 388 8.63 5.48 7.43
C PRO A 388 9.07 6.45 6.34
N ASN A 389 10.20 7.15 6.53
CA ASN A 389 10.75 8.05 5.50
C ASN A 389 12.28 8.12 5.58
N ASP A 390 12.89 8.77 4.60
CA ASP A 390 14.34 8.93 4.47
C ASP A 390 14.95 10.00 5.39
N LYS A 391 14.12 10.79 6.10
CA LYS A 391 14.57 11.92 6.92
C LYS A 391 15.18 11.42 8.24
N ILE A 392 16.47 11.13 8.21
CA ILE A 392 17.29 10.86 9.40
C ILE A 392 17.69 12.20 10.01
N THR A 393 17.90 12.28 11.30
CA THR A 393 18.05 13.53 12.08
C THR A 393 18.79 14.68 11.36
N ASN A 394 19.87 14.40 10.62
CA ASN A 394 20.70 15.43 10.00
C ASN A 394 20.88 15.29 8.47
N TYR A 395 20.29 14.27 7.85
CA TYR A 395 20.42 14.01 6.40
C TYR A 395 19.31 13.08 5.90
N ASN A 396 19.16 12.99 4.58
CA ASN A 396 18.28 12.00 3.96
C ASN A 396 19.06 10.73 3.59
N ALA A 397 18.47 9.56 3.82
CA ALA A 397 19.10 8.28 3.48
C ALA A 397 19.29 8.15 1.96
N SER A 398 20.54 7.94 1.52
CA SER A 398 20.88 7.88 0.09
C SER A 398 20.43 6.59 -0.60
N ASN A 399 20.04 5.58 0.17
CA ASN A 399 19.51 4.30 -0.31
C ASN A 399 17.98 4.20 -0.26
N TRP A 400 17.27 5.34 -0.27
CA TRP A 400 15.81 5.41 -0.20
C TRP A 400 15.23 6.04 -1.46
N ILE A 401 14.17 5.46 -2.02
CA ILE A 401 13.38 6.05 -3.12
C ILE A 401 11.93 6.19 -2.66
N GLU A 402 11.44 7.42 -2.62
CA GLU A 402 10.03 7.75 -2.35
C GLU A 402 9.26 7.86 -3.67
N VAL A 403 8.18 7.07 -3.84
CA VAL A 403 7.52 6.86 -5.13
C VAL A 403 6.09 7.37 -5.13
N GLY A 404 5.80 8.36 -5.99
CA GLY A 404 4.44 8.82 -6.29
C GLY A 404 3.79 7.99 -7.40
N ALA A 405 2.45 8.00 -7.46
CA ALA A 405 1.68 7.27 -8.45
C ALA A 405 1.40 8.08 -9.72
N SER A 406 1.70 7.50 -10.89
CA SER A 406 1.30 8.01 -12.19
C SER A 406 0.17 7.19 -12.82
N SER A 407 -0.57 7.82 -13.75
CA SER A 407 -1.67 7.23 -14.49
C SER A 407 -1.27 6.98 -15.95
N TRP A 408 -1.88 5.97 -16.57
CA TRP A 408 -1.83 5.74 -18.03
C TRP A 408 -2.46 6.87 -18.84
N LYS A 409 -3.22 7.76 -18.21
CA LYS A 409 -3.82 8.96 -18.80
C LYS A 409 -2.73 9.94 -19.25
N LYS A 410 -3.10 10.83 -20.18
CA LYS A 410 -2.12 11.72 -20.86
C LYS A 410 -2.15 13.14 -20.30
N LYS A 411 -1.09 13.88 -20.60
CA LYS A 411 -0.97 15.33 -20.33
C LYS A 411 -1.14 15.63 -18.83
N LYS A 412 -2.07 16.56 -18.51
CA LYS A 412 -2.30 17.07 -17.14
C LYS A 412 -2.75 16.00 -16.14
N LEU A 413 -3.20 14.83 -16.59
CA LEU A 413 -3.72 13.72 -15.77
C LEU A 413 -2.67 12.64 -15.50
N ILE A 414 -1.40 12.89 -15.77
CA ILE A 414 -0.31 11.94 -15.52
C ILE A 414 -0.16 11.63 -14.03
N PRO A 415 -0.05 12.61 -13.09
CA PRO A 415 -0.10 12.29 -11.67
C PRO A 415 -1.49 11.73 -11.31
N ALA A 416 -1.53 10.65 -10.54
CA ALA A 416 -2.77 10.13 -9.98
C ALA A 416 -3.39 11.16 -9.02
N GLU A 417 -4.73 11.27 -9.03
CA GLU A 417 -5.44 12.27 -8.22
C GLU A 417 -5.22 12.07 -6.71
N PHE A 418 -5.08 10.82 -6.28
CA PHE A 418 -4.88 10.45 -4.88
C PHE A 418 -3.42 10.57 -4.42
N SER A 419 -2.43 10.57 -5.33
CA SER A 419 -1.03 10.48 -4.96
C SER A 419 -0.59 11.60 -4.02
N ASN A 420 0.13 11.25 -2.97
CA ASN A 420 0.96 12.23 -2.29
C ASN A 420 2.07 12.71 -3.21
N TYR A 421 2.63 13.89 -2.93
CA TYR A 421 3.64 14.55 -3.75
C TYR A 421 4.54 15.42 -2.87
N GLY A 422 5.72 15.74 -3.37
CA GLY A 422 6.65 16.64 -2.68
C GLY A 422 7.84 16.98 -3.58
N LYS A 423 8.16 18.25 -3.70
CA LYS A 423 9.22 18.72 -4.57
C LYS A 423 10.59 18.14 -4.22
N GLN A 424 10.83 17.89 -2.93
CA GLN A 424 12.08 17.33 -2.38
C GLN A 424 11.83 15.99 -1.69
N SER A 425 10.60 15.71 -1.25
CA SER A 425 10.25 14.53 -0.46
C SER A 425 9.71 13.37 -1.28
N VAL A 426 9.43 13.55 -2.58
CA VAL A 426 9.08 12.47 -3.50
C VAL A 426 10.14 12.44 -4.59
N ASP A 427 10.78 11.31 -4.78
CA ASP A 427 11.88 11.16 -5.73
C ASP A 427 11.39 11.09 -7.18
N VAL A 428 10.44 10.19 -7.44
CA VAL A 428 10.00 9.85 -8.79
C VAL A 428 8.55 9.38 -8.80
N PHE A 429 7.89 9.43 -9.95
CA PHE A 429 6.58 8.81 -10.14
C PHE A 429 6.71 7.51 -10.94
N ALA A 430 5.82 6.55 -10.66
CA ALA A 430 5.73 5.29 -11.40
C ALA A 430 4.26 4.89 -11.61
N PRO A 431 3.95 3.98 -12.57
CA PRO A 431 2.60 3.48 -12.79
C PRO A 431 1.90 2.98 -11.52
N GLY A 432 0.73 3.56 -11.20
CA GLY A 432 -0.01 3.24 -9.97
C GLY A 432 -1.54 3.33 -10.11
N VAL A 433 -2.08 3.41 -11.34
CA VAL A 433 -3.53 3.48 -11.60
C VAL A 433 -3.94 2.37 -12.54
N ASP A 434 -5.00 1.63 -12.19
CA ASP A 434 -5.50 0.48 -12.95
C ASP A 434 -4.38 -0.56 -13.21
N ILE A 435 -3.62 -0.90 -12.20
CA ILE A 435 -2.54 -1.89 -12.28
C ILE A 435 -3.11 -3.28 -12.01
N ASN A 436 -3.11 -4.14 -13.02
CA ASN A 436 -3.53 -5.53 -12.89
C ASN A 436 -2.37 -6.37 -12.37
N SER A 437 -2.62 -7.19 -11.34
CA SER A 437 -1.63 -8.09 -10.74
C SER A 437 -2.28 -9.27 -10.02
N CYS A 438 -1.44 -10.18 -9.52
CA CYS A 438 -1.83 -11.36 -8.77
C CYS A 438 -2.59 -11.01 -7.49
N ILE A 439 -3.59 -11.80 -7.14
CA ILE A 439 -4.23 -11.83 -5.82
C ILE A 439 -4.42 -13.30 -5.40
N PRO A 440 -4.61 -13.61 -4.12
CA PRO A 440 -4.72 -15.00 -3.65
C PRO A 440 -5.69 -15.87 -4.44
N GLU A 441 -5.49 -17.18 -4.34
CA GLU A 441 -6.30 -18.20 -5.01
C GLU A 441 -6.14 -18.22 -6.56
N ASN A 442 -4.95 -17.91 -7.06
CA ASN A 442 -4.65 -17.84 -8.49
C ASN A 442 -5.56 -16.87 -9.27
N LYS A 443 -5.94 -15.76 -8.63
CA LYS A 443 -6.77 -14.72 -9.22
C LYS A 443 -5.94 -13.49 -9.56
N TYR A 444 -6.57 -12.57 -10.31
CA TYR A 444 -5.97 -11.30 -10.73
C TYR A 444 -6.98 -10.17 -10.54
N ALA A 445 -6.48 -9.02 -10.11
CA ALA A 445 -7.30 -7.82 -9.92
C ALA A 445 -6.53 -6.55 -10.29
N SER A 446 -7.27 -5.47 -10.59
CA SER A 446 -6.67 -4.14 -10.85
C SER A 446 -6.83 -3.25 -9.64
N PHE A 447 -5.70 -2.77 -9.11
CA PHE A 447 -5.65 -1.84 -7.96
C PHE A 447 -5.11 -0.47 -8.35
N ASN A 448 -5.39 0.50 -7.47
CA ASN A 448 -4.92 1.88 -7.57
C ASN A 448 -4.18 2.25 -6.30
N GLY A 449 -2.99 2.83 -6.41
CA GLY A 449 -2.23 3.27 -5.24
C GLY A 449 -0.78 3.59 -5.57
N THR A 450 -0.15 4.37 -4.72
CA THR A 450 1.31 4.46 -4.63
C THR A 450 1.91 3.12 -4.24
N SER A 451 1.13 2.27 -3.58
CA SER A 451 1.43 0.85 -3.28
C SER A 451 1.69 0.01 -4.53
N MET A 452 1.16 0.39 -5.71
CA MET A 452 1.41 -0.26 -6.99
C MET A 452 2.57 0.42 -7.72
N ALA A 453 2.81 1.71 -7.48
CA ALA A 453 3.92 2.46 -8.07
C ALA A 453 5.28 2.09 -7.45
N SER A 454 5.33 1.88 -6.14
CA SER A 454 6.53 1.43 -5.43
C SER A 454 7.09 0.11 -5.99
N PRO A 455 6.31 -0.98 -6.13
CA PRO A 455 6.81 -2.25 -6.65
C PRO A 455 7.22 -2.18 -8.14
N VAL A 456 6.63 -1.31 -8.95
CA VAL A 456 7.14 -1.06 -10.31
C VAL A 456 8.57 -0.52 -10.25
N THR A 457 8.85 0.41 -9.34
CA THR A 457 10.18 0.99 -9.14
C THR A 457 11.15 -0.03 -8.52
N ALA A 458 10.69 -0.83 -7.54
CA ALA A 458 11.47 -1.91 -6.94
C ALA A 458 11.84 -2.98 -7.98
N GLY A 459 10.94 -3.32 -8.90
CA GLY A 459 11.21 -4.21 -10.02
C GLY A 459 12.27 -3.65 -10.97
N VAL A 460 12.22 -2.35 -11.29
CA VAL A 460 13.27 -1.67 -12.07
C VAL A 460 14.62 -1.74 -11.35
N ALA A 461 14.64 -1.50 -10.05
CA ALA A 461 15.85 -1.63 -9.23
C ALA A 461 16.40 -3.07 -9.22
N ALA A 462 15.50 -4.06 -9.10
CA ALA A 462 15.87 -5.47 -9.14
C ALA A 462 16.53 -5.85 -10.48
N VAL A 463 15.99 -5.39 -11.62
CA VAL A 463 16.61 -5.60 -12.94
C VAL A 463 18.02 -4.99 -12.98
N LEU A 464 18.20 -3.76 -12.50
CA LEU A 464 19.52 -3.12 -12.46
C LEU A 464 20.49 -3.90 -11.58
N ARG A 465 20.09 -4.35 -10.40
CA ARG A 465 20.94 -5.15 -9.49
C ARG A 465 21.24 -6.54 -10.05
N SER A 466 20.35 -7.11 -10.83
CA SER A 466 20.52 -8.43 -11.46
C SER A 466 21.51 -8.41 -12.63
N TYR A 467 21.33 -7.47 -13.55
CA TYR A 467 22.15 -7.39 -14.77
C TYR A 467 23.45 -6.58 -14.58
N TYR A 468 23.50 -5.72 -13.57
CA TYR A 468 24.66 -4.87 -13.25
C TYR A 468 25.00 -4.95 -11.76
N PRO A 469 25.45 -6.12 -11.26
CA PRO A 469 25.65 -6.36 -9.81
C PRO A 469 26.74 -5.50 -9.17
N ALA A 470 27.59 -4.86 -9.95
CA ALA A 470 28.61 -3.92 -9.46
C ALA A 470 28.05 -2.52 -9.13
N LEU A 471 26.76 -2.26 -9.41
CA LEU A 471 26.10 -1.02 -8.98
C LEU A 471 25.72 -1.11 -7.51
N THR A 472 26.04 -0.06 -6.75
CA THR A 472 25.57 0.08 -5.36
C THR A 472 24.10 0.51 -5.29
N ALA A 473 23.47 0.38 -4.12
CA ALA A 473 22.10 0.85 -3.87
C ALA A 473 21.92 2.35 -4.20
N THR A 474 22.89 3.17 -3.77
CA THR A 474 22.89 4.61 -4.07
C THR A 474 23.03 4.87 -5.58
N GLU A 475 23.89 4.15 -6.27
CA GLU A 475 24.03 4.30 -7.72
C GLU A 475 22.79 3.86 -8.49
N VAL A 476 22.09 2.83 -8.01
CA VAL A 476 20.80 2.41 -8.59
C VAL A 476 19.75 3.50 -8.40
N LYS A 477 19.66 4.12 -7.21
CA LYS A 477 18.81 5.30 -6.99
C LYS A 477 19.14 6.42 -7.97
N GLU A 478 20.40 6.81 -8.07
CA GLU A 478 20.85 7.86 -8.99
C GLU A 478 20.47 7.57 -10.45
N ILE A 479 20.67 6.33 -10.91
CA ILE A 479 20.32 5.89 -12.27
C ILE A 479 18.81 6.03 -12.49
N ILE A 480 17.99 5.53 -11.58
CA ILE A 480 16.52 5.62 -11.68
C ILE A 480 16.07 7.08 -11.76
N MET A 481 16.65 7.96 -10.92
CA MET A 481 16.32 9.37 -10.88
C MET A 481 16.73 10.12 -12.15
N GLN A 482 17.94 9.88 -12.66
CA GLN A 482 18.48 10.56 -13.83
C GLN A 482 17.84 10.09 -15.13
N SER A 483 17.52 8.80 -15.24
CA SER A 483 16.91 8.18 -16.42
C SER A 483 15.40 8.36 -16.49
N ALA A 484 14.75 8.91 -15.46
CA ALA A 484 13.31 9.15 -15.46
C ALA A 484 12.87 10.02 -16.64
N ILE A 485 11.84 9.57 -17.36
CA ILE A 485 11.29 10.31 -18.51
C ILE A 485 10.60 11.59 -18.01
N LYS A 486 11.19 12.73 -18.34
CA LYS A 486 10.71 14.04 -17.91
C LYS A 486 9.33 14.33 -18.52
N VAL A 487 8.38 14.73 -17.66
CA VAL A 487 7.03 15.09 -18.10
C VAL A 487 7.01 16.51 -18.63
N LYS A 488 6.72 16.65 -19.93
CA LYS A 488 6.64 17.96 -20.59
C LYS A 488 5.29 18.63 -20.32
N GLY A 489 5.34 19.96 -20.10
CA GLY A 489 4.15 20.78 -19.87
C GLY A 489 3.72 20.81 -18.40
N LYS A 490 2.51 21.30 -18.16
CA LYS A 490 1.93 21.39 -16.81
C LYS A 490 0.98 20.25 -16.53
N VAL A 491 1.08 19.68 -15.32
CA VAL A 491 0.23 18.63 -14.77
C VAL A 491 -0.63 19.17 -13.64
N LEU A 492 -1.70 18.45 -13.27
CA LEU A 492 -2.49 18.80 -12.09
C LEU A 492 -1.72 18.44 -10.80
N ILE A 493 -1.79 19.30 -9.81
CA ILE A 493 -1.45 18.92 -8.43
C ILE A 493 -2.52 17.93 -7.97
N PRO A 494 -2.13 16.74 -7.46
CA PRO A 494 -3.08 15.75 -6.96
C PRO A 494 -4.16 16.35 -6.04
N GLY A 495 -5.40 15.91 -6.19
CA GLY A 495 -6.54 16.42 -5.41
C GLY A 495 -7.00 17.85 -5.75
N THR A 496 -6.38 18.51 -6.75
CA THR A 496 -6.70 19.93 -7.06
C THR A 496 -6.95 20.19 -8.54
N LYS A 497 -7.41 21.41 -8.86
CA LYS A 497 -7.52 21.91 -10.24
C LYS A 497 -6.32 22.78 -10.67
N LYS A 498 -5.34 22.98 -9.78
CA LYS A 498 -4.14 23.80 -10.07
C LYS A 498 -3.16 23.01 -10.91
N LYS A 499 -2.43 23.71 -11.79
CA LYS A 499 -1.43 23.12 -12.69
C LYS A 499 -0.04 23.65 -12.37
N VAL A 500 0.92 22.72 -12.24
CA VAL A 500 2.34 23.00 -12.00
C VAL A 500 3.23 22.22 -12.95
N LYS A 501 4.53 22.43 -12.94
CA LYS A 501 5.50 21.54 -13.60
C LYS A 501 5.66 20.26 -12.75
N MET A 502 6.04 19.15 -13.39
CA MET A 502 6.26 17.90 -12.67
C MET A 502 7.38 18.00 -11.62
N ASN A 503 8.38 18.86 -11.83
CA ASN A 503 9.44 19.16 -10.86
C ASN A 503 8.96 19.89 -9.59
N ASP A 504 7.72 20.38 -9.57
CA ASP A 504 7.10 20.90 -8.35
C ASP A 504 6.40 19.79 -7.54
N LEU A 505 6.33 18.55 -8.08
CA LEU A 505 5.69 17.40 -7.47
C LEU A 505 6.65 16.28 -7.08
N CYS A 506 7.85 16.22 -7.70
CA CYS A 506 8.91 15.27 -7.35
C CYS A 506 10.27 15.77 -7.84
N VAL A 507 11.33 15.25 -7.22
CA VAL A 507 12.73 15.62 -7.50
C VAL A 507 13.10 15.38 -8.97
N SER A 508 12.80 14.18 -9.50
CA SER A 508 13.13 13.83 -10.88
C SER A 508 12.33 14.59 -11.93
N GLY A 509 11.15 15.11 -11.59
CA GLY A 509 10.22 15.70 -12.57
C GLY A 509 9.78 14.72 -13.65
N GLY A 510 9.78 13.42 -13.38
CA GLY A 510 9.56 12.37 -14.37
C GLY A 510 8.94 11.10 -13.86
N ILE A 511 8.83 10.14 -14.79
CA ILE A 511 8.31 8.78 -14.58
C ILE A 511 9.46 7.79 -14.76
N VAL A 512 9.56 6.80 -13.88
CA VAL A 512 10.54 5.69 -13.97
C VAL A 512 10.53 5.07 -15.36
N ASN A 513 11.73 4.76 -15.89
CA ASN A 513 11.88 4.11 -17.17
C ASN A 513 13.06 3.15 -17.20
N LEU A 514 12.78 1.86 -17.32
CA LEU A 514 13.79 0.81 -17.30
C LEU A 514 14.74 0.88 -18.51
N TYR A 515 14.23 1.22 -19.69
CA TYR A 515 15.03 1.26 -20.92
C TYR A 515 16.15 2.32 -20.83
N GLU A 516 15.81 3.53 -20.40
CA GLU A 516 16.79 4.59 -20.22
C GLU A 516 17.69 4.32 -18.98
N ALA A 517 17.17 3.64 -17.96
CA ALA A 517 17.96 3.24 -16.78
C ALA A 517 19.04 2.21 -17.14
N VAL A 518 18.70 1.21 -17.93
CA VAL A 518 19.67 0.20 -18.41
C VAL A 518 20.77 0.84 -19.27
N LYS A 519 20.40 1.74 -20.19
CA LYS A 519 21.41 2.49 -20.98
C LYS A 519 22.38 3.28 -20.10
N LEU A 520 21.84 3.96 -19.10
CA LEU A 520 22.69 4.73 -18.17
C LEU A 520 23.57 3.82 -17.31
N ALA A 521 23.04 2.67 -16.87
CA ALA A 521 23.80 1.66 -16.13
C ALA A 521 24.99 1.14 -16.96
N GLU A 522 24.81 0.87 -18.24
CA GLU A 522 25.89 0.44 -19.16
C GLU A 522 27.02 1.46 -19.21
N VAL A 523 26.69 2.73 -19.43
CA VAL A 523 27.67 3.82 -19.44
C VAL A 523 28.41 3.91 -18.09
N LYS A 524 27.67 3.82 -16.98
CA LYS A 524 28.29 3.92 -15.63
C LYS A 524 29.24 2.75 -15.35
N ILE A 525 28.89 1.54 -15.76
CA ILE A 525 29.76 0.35 -15.60
C ILE A 525 31.00 0.42 -16.51
N GLN A 526 30.85 0.93 -17.76
CA GLN A 526 32.01 1.13 -18.64
C GLN A 526 33.01 2.12 -18.04
N ASN A 527 32.55 3.16 -17.39
CA ASN A 527 33.41 4.17 -16.74
C ASN A 527 34.06 3.68 -15.44
N LYS A 528 33.62 2.54 -14.87
CA LYS A 528 34.24 1.90 -13.70
C LYS A 528 35.39 0.94 -14.08
N LYS A 529 35.44 0.51 -15.36
CA LYS A 529 36.54 -0.34 -15.91
C LYS A 529 37.69 0.50 -16.38
#